data_1df4100851b5a70ce7572db61df5bd04
#
_entry.id   1df4100851b5a70ce7572db61df5bd04
#
_cell.length_a   1.000
_cell.length_b   1.000
_cell.length_c   1.000
_cell.angle_alpha   90.00
_cell.angle_beta   90.00
_cell.angle_gamma   90.00
#
_symmetry.space_group_name_H-M   'P 1'
#
loop_
_entity.id
_entity.type
_entity.pdbx_description
1 polymer ?
#
loop_
_entity_poly.entity_id
_entity_poly.type
_entity_poly.pdbx_seq_one_letter_code
_entity_poly.pdbx_strand_id
1 'polypeptide(L)'
;MLARLPLTKAVFTNADEPHARRVLDCLGIAHHFSQIIDIHRLAFINKPDTRAYEQALAVIGARPEECVFIDDAVRNLRPAHGLGLLTVLVGPDQGPLPAGVDYRIETILQLEDVLASLDGERQRRRVT
;
A
#
# COMPACT_ATOMS: atom_id res chain seq x y z
N MET A 1 -8.82 4.34 -12.99
CA MET A 1 -7.38 4.17 -12.67
C MET A 1 -7.13 2.80 -12.03
N LEU A 2 -7.84 2.42 -10.95
CA LEU A 2 -7.64 1.11 -10.30
C LEU A 2 -7.81 -0.07 -11.26
N ALA A 3 -8.80 -0.03 -12.14
CA ALA A 3 -9.06 -1.11 -13.10
C ALA A 3 -7.92 -1.33 -14.08
N ARG A 4 -7.12 -0.30 -14.38
CA ARG A 4 -6.02 -0.38 -15.34
C ARG A 4 -4.71 -0.90 -14.75
N LEU A 5 -4.60 -0.98 -13.43
CA LEU A 5 -3.39 -1.48 -12.78
C LEU A 5 -3.36 -3.01 -12.82
N PRO A 6 -2.36 -3.63 -13.46
CA PRO A 6 -2.27 -5.09 -13.57
C PRO A 6 -1.67 -5.72 -12.31
N LEU A 7 -2.12 -5.28 -11.14
CA LEU A 7 -1.62 -5.71 -9.86
C LEU A 7 -2.75 -6.25 -9.00
N THR A 8 -2.44 -7.24 -8.17
CA THR A 8 -3.34 -7.67 -7.11
C THR A 8 -3.43 -6.57 -6.06
N LYS A 9 -4.65 -6.17 -5.71
CA LYS A 9 -4.89 -5.06 -4.81
C LYS A 9 -5.57 -5.57 -3.55
N ALA A 10 -5.11 -5.10 -2.40
CA ALA A 10 -5.68 -5.41 -1.10
C ALA A 10 -5.87 -4.13 -0.29
N VAL A 11 -6.88 -4.09 0.55
CA VAL A 11 -7.07 -3.03 1.53
C VAL A 11 -6.47 -3.49 2.84
N PHE A 12 -5.63 -2.64 3.45
CA PHE A 12 -5.00 -2.88 4.73
C PHE A 12 -5.49 -1.78 5.69
N THR A 13 -6.37 -2.14 6.62
CA THR A 13 -7.08 -1.17 7.44
C THR A 13 -7.08 -1.55 8.93
N ASN A 14 -7.06 -0.53 9.80
CA ASN A 14 -7.27 -0.69 11.24
C ASN A 14 -8.77 -0.80 11.60
N ALA A 15 -9.67 -0.61 10.64
CA ALA A 15 -11.09 -0.81 10.82
C ALA A 15 -11.47 -2.28 10.65
N ASP A 16 -12.72 -2.65 10.97
CA ASP A 16 -13.20 -4.00 10.69
C ASP A 16 -13.64 -4.14 9.22
N GLU A 17 -13.71 -5.38 8.73
CA GLU A 17 -14.06 -5.65 7.33
C GLU A 17 -15.46 -5.13 6.95
N PRO A 18 -16.52 -5.31 7.76
CA PRO A 18 -17.83 -4.76 7.41
C PRO A 18 -17.82 -3.25 7.21
N HIS A 19 -17.09 -2.50 8.05
CA HIS A 19 -16.97 -1.06 7.89
C HIS A 19 -16.21 -0.69 6.62
N ALA A 20 -15.04 -1.31 6.40
CA ALA A 20 -14.23 -1.06 5.21
C ALA A 20 -15.03 -1.37 3.93
N ARG A 21 -15.74 -2.49 3.91
CA ARG A 21 -16.56 -2.89 2.76
C ARG A 21 -17.67 -1.89 2.48
N ARG A 22 -18.33 -1.39 3.52
CA ARG A 22 -19.37 -0.35 3.34
C ARG A 22 -18.81 0.92 2.70
N VAL A 23 -17.63 1.36 3.14
CA VAL A 23 -16.98 2.54 2.56
C VAL A 23 -16.63 2.29 1.09
N LEU A 24 -16.04 1.15 0.78
CA LEU A 24 -15.66 0.79 -0.60
C LEU A 24 -16.88 0.65 -1.50
N ASP A 25 -17.97 0.06 -0.99
CA ASP A 25 -19.23 -0.08 -1.74
C ASP A 25 -19.86 1.30 -2.02
N CYS A 26 -19.85 2.19 -1.04
CA CYS A 26 -20.35 3.56 -1.23
C CYS A 26 -19.56 4.31 -2.31
N LEU A 27 -18.25 4.03 -2.43
CA LEU A 27 -17.39 4.61 -3.45
C LEU A 27 -17.45 3.86 -4.78
N GLY A 28 -18.07 2.67 -4.82
CA GLY A 28 -18.19 1.85 -6.02
C GLY A 28 -16.90 1.19 -6.46
N ILE A 29 -15.95 0.96 -5.56
CA ILE A 29 -14.62 0.45 -5.89
C ILE A 29 -14.26 -0.89 -5.20
N ALA A 30 -15.17 -1.47 -4.42
CA ALA A 30 -14.88 -2.69 -3.67
C ALA A 30 -14.39 -3.84 -4.58
N HIS A 31 -14.92 -3.93 -5.80
CA HIS A 31 -14.58 -4.99 -6.75
C HIS A 31 -13.14 -4.90 -7.29
N HIS A 32 -12.43 -3.78 -7.08
CA HIS A 32 -11.04 -3.64 -7.49
C HIS A 32 -10.05 -4.28 -6.51
N PHE A 33 -10.53 -4.69 -5.33
CA PHE A 33 -9.67 -5.25 -4.29
C PHE A 33 -9.96 -6.74 -4.09
N SER A 34 -8.92 -7.55 -4.10
CA SER A 34 -9.04 -9.00 -3.91
C SER A 34 -9.27 -9.38 -2.46
N GLN A 35 -8.75 -8.57 -1.51
CA GLN A 35 -8.81 -8.85 -0.08
C GLN A 35 -8.94 -7.56 0.73
N ILE A 36 -9.58 -7.68 1.89
CA ILE A 36 -9.58 -6.67 2.93
C ILE A 36 -8.89 -7.29 4.14
N ILE A 37 -7.75 -6.72 4.53
CA ILE A 37 -6.99 -7.16 5.70
C ILE A 37 -7.35 -6.22 6.83
N ASP A 38 -8.29 -6.66 7.66
CA ASP A 38 -8.84 -5.84 8.73
C ASP A 38 -8.20 -6.19 10.09
N ILE A 39 -8.66 -5.49 11.13
CA ILE A 39 -8.14 -5.67 12.48
C ILE A 39 -8.31 -7.10 13.00
N HIS A 40 -9.37 -7.82 12.59
CA HIS A 40 -9.60 -9.20 13.01
C HIS A 40 -8.58 -10.16 12.39
N ARG A 41 -8.28 -9.97 11.10
CA ARG A 41 -7.26 -10.77 10.41
C ARG A 41 -5.86 -10.54 10.96
N LEU A 42 -5.63 -9.38 11.55
CA LEU A 42 -4.35 -9.00 12.14
C LEU A 42 -4.28 -9.32 13.65
N ALA A 43 -5.24 -10.09 14.18
CA ALA A 43 -5.33 -10.44 15.60
C ALA A 43 -5.30 -9.20 16.51
N PHE A 44 -5.99 -8.13 16.07
CA PHE A 44 -6.08 -6.83 16.76
C PHE A 44 -4.74 -6.09 16.89
N ILE A 45 -3.74 -6.45 16.08
CA ILE A 45 -2.49 -5.69 15.98
C ILE A 45 -2.68 -4.63 14.91
N ASN A 46 -2.54 -3.37 15.30
CA ASN A 46 -2.80 -2.22 14.43
C ASN A 46 -1.54 -1.66 13.79
N LYS A 47 -1.67 -1.03 12.60
CA LYS A 47 -0.64 -0.12 12.14
C LYS A 47 -0.45 0.98 13.20
N PRO A 48 0.78 1.43 13.48
CA PRO A 48 2.04 1.18 12.78
C PRO A 48 2.89 0.03 13.37
N ASP A 49 2.32 -0.90 14.13
CA ASP A 49 3.08 -2.02 14.67
C ASP A 49 3.61 -2.90 13.53
N THR A 50 4.92 -3.16 13.50
CA THR A 50 5.58 -3.95 12.46
C THR A 50 4.94 -5.33 12.26
N ARG A 51 4.47 -5.96 13.34
CA ARG A 51 3.83 -7.27 13.28
C ARG A 51 2.56 -7.26 12.42
N ALA A 52 1.83 -6.12 12.37
CA ALA A 52 0.66 -5.99 11.51
C ALA A 52 1.04 -6.13 10.04
N TYR A 53 2.14 -5.51 9.62
CA TYR A 53 2.62 -5.59 8.24
C TYR A 53 3.12 -6.99 7.89
N GLU A 54 3.81 -7.64 8.81
CA GLU A 54 4.28 -9.03 8.61
C GLU A 54 3.10 -9.98 8.43
N GLN A 55 2.04 -9.83 9.23
CA GLN A 55 0.84 -10.63 9.09
C GLN A 55 0.10 -10.33 7.80
N ALA A 56 0.02 -9.06 7.40
CA ALA A 56 -0.61 -8.67 6.15
C ALA A 56 0.11 -9.31 4.96
N LEU A 57 1.44 -9.30 4.95
CA LEU A 57 2.23 -9.95 3.91
C LEU A 57 1.99 -11.45 3.87
N ALA A 58 1.88 -12.10 5.02
CA ALA A 58 1.57 -13.53 5.10
C ALA A 58 0.19 -13.84 4.52
N VAL A 59 -0.80 -13.00 4.81
CA VAL A 59 -2.17 -13.18 4.29
C VAL A 59 -2.21 -13.09 2.76
N ILE A 60 -1.50 -12.12 2.17
CA ILE A 60 -1.48 -11.96 0.71
C ILE A 60 -0.46 -12.87 0.02
N GLY A 61 0.41 -13.53 0.78
CA GLY A 61 1.42 -14.45 0.24
C GLY A 61 2.50 -13.77 -0.57
N ALA A 62 2.90 -12.55 -0.21
CA ALA A 62 3.89 -11.78 -0.94
C ALA A 62 5.11 -11.47 -0.07
N ARG A 63 6.25 -11.26 -0.73
CA ARG A 63 7.47 -10.78 -0.07
C ARG A 63 7.46 -9.25 -0.04
N PRO A 64 8.08 -8.63 0.98
CA PRO A 64 8.10 -7.16 1.07
C PRO A 64 8.58 -6.46 -0.21
N GLU A 65 9.64 -6.95 -0.82
CA GLU A 65 10.22 -6.35 -2.02
C GLU A 65 9.32 -6.44 -3.26
N GLU A 66 8.25 -7.23 -3.20
CA GLU A 66 7.26 -7.35 -4.28
C GLU A 66 6.10 -6.39 -4.11
N CYS A 67 6.03 -5.66 -2.99
CA CYS A 67 4.86 -4.89 -2.60
C CYS A 67 5.10 -3.39 -2.62
N VAL A 68 4.04 -2.67 -2.95
CA VAL A 68 3.95 -1.21 -2.81
C VAL A 68 2.91 -0.93 -1.72
N PHE A 69 3.30 -0.15 -0.73
CA PHE A 69 2.40 0.25 0.35
C PHE A 69 2.11 1.75 0.24
N ILE A 70 0.83 2.08 0.20
CA ILE A 70 0.34 3.44 -0.03
C ILE A 70 -0.48 3.86 1.19
N ASP A 71 -0.13 5.00 1.76
CA ASP A 71 -0.84 5.53 2.94
C ASP A 71 -0.69 7.05 2.98
N ASP A 72 -1.58 7.72 3.70
CA ASP A 72 -1.54 9.17 3.90
C ASP A 72 -0.80 9.59 5.17
N ALA A 73 -0.37 8.63 5.99
CA ALA A 73 0.33 8.89 7.24
C ALA A 73 1.76 8.35 7.20
N VAL A 74 2.73 9.22 7.40
CA VAL A 74 4.16 8.86 7.43
C VAL A 74 4.44 7.79 8.49
N ARG A 75 3.80 7.89 9.65
CA ARG A 75 3.98 6.92 10.73
C ARG A 75 3.62 5.50 10.32
N ASN A 76 2.70 5.35 9.37
CA ASN A 76 2.30 4.04 8.85
C ASN A 76 3.24 3.55 7.75
N LEU A 77 3.94 4.44 7.06
CA LEU A 77 4.87 4.08 5.98
C LEU A 77 6.21 3.59 6.51
N ARG A 78 6.67 4.14 7.62
CA ARG A 78 7.99 3.83 8.16
C ARG A 78 8.23 2.35 8.46
N PRO A 79 7.31 1.64 9.14
CA PRO A 79 7.51 0.20 9.38
C PRO A 79 7.55 -0.61 8.08
N ALA A 80 6.71 -0.25 7.12
CA ALA A 80 6.69 -0.91 5.81
C ALA A 80 8.02 -0.72 5.08
N HIS A 81 8.55 0.50 5.08
CA HIS A 81 9.85 0.80 4.49
C HIS A 81 10.97 -0.02 5.15
N GLY A 82 10.94 -0.12 6.47
CA GLY A 82 11.92 -0.91 7.20
C GLY A 82 11.90 -2.40 6.87
N LEU A 83 10.74 -2.91 6.45
CA LEU A 83 10.60 -4.31 6.01
C LEU A 83 10.98 -4.52 4.55
N GLY A 84 11.19 -3.46 3.78
CA GLY A 84 11.56 -3.57 2.38
C GLY A 84 10.45 -3.32 1.37
N LEU A 85 9.24 -2.92 1.82
CA LEU A 85 8.19 -2.50 0.91
C LEU A 85 8.55 -1.15 0.30
N LEU A 86 8.13 -0.92 -0.94
CA LEU A 86 8.16 0.42 -1.51
C LEU A 86 7.03 1.24 -0.90
N THR A 87 7.32 2.46 -0.47
CA THR A 87 6.34 3.29 0.22
C THR A 87 5.97 4.54 -0.58
N VAL A 88 4.67 4.83 -0.63
CA VAL A 88 4.12 5.98 -1.34
C VAL A 88 3.23 6.77 -0.39
N LEU A 89 3.57 8.03 -0.17
CA LEU A 89 2.78 8.94 0.64
C LEU A 89 1.79 9.68 -0.27
N VAL A 90 0.52 9.65 0.11
CA VAL A 90 -0.53 10.42 -0.56
C VAL A 90 -0.83 11.66 0.26
N GLY A 91 -0.67 12.84 -0.33
CA GLY A 91 -0.95 14.10 0.36
C GLY A 91 -0.31 15.28 -0.35
N PRO A 92 -0.56 16.50 0.15
CA PRO A 92 -0.01 17.69 -0.46
C PRO A 92 1.52 17.70 -0.41
N ASP A 93 2.13 18.22 -1.48
CA ASP A 93 3.57 18.35 -1.57
C ASP A 93 4.05 19.44 -0.61
N GLN A 94 4.64 19.05 0.50
CA GLN A 94 5.10 19.95 1.56
C GLN A 94 6.55 19.64 1.92
N GLY A 95 7.47 20.23 1.18
CA GLY A 95 8.89 20.13 1.47
C GLY A 95 9.53 18.80 1.04
N PRO A 96 10.71 18.47 1.58
CA PRO A 96 11.43 17.27 1.20
C PRO A 96 10.71 15.99 1.67
N LEU A 97 11.00 14.86 1.01
CA LEU A 97 10.43 13.57 1.40
C LEU A 97 10.85 13.20 2.84
N PRO A 98 9.89 12.83 3.69
CA PRO A 98 10.22 12.31 5.01
C PRO A 98 11.01 11.01 4.94
N ALA A 99 11.75 10.70 6.01
CA ALA A 99 12.41 9.40 6.13
C ALA A 99 11.37 8.27 6.10
N GLY A 100 11.66 7.20 5.35
CA GLY A 100 10.75 6.06 5.20
C GLY A 100 9.71 6.23 4.11
N VAL A 101 9.85 7.27 3.26
CA VAL A 101 8.94 7.53 2.13
C VAL A 101 9.76 7.52 0.85
N ASP A 102 9.43 6.61 -0.07
CA ASP A 102 10.13 6.50 -1.35
C ASP A 102 9.57 7.48 -2.39
N TYR A 103 8.26 7.67 -2.41
CA TYR A 103 7.58 8.56 -3.35
C TYR A 103 6.45 9.31 -2.65
N ARG A 104 6.15 10.51 -3.15
CA ARG A 104 4.98 11.29 -2.74
C ARG A 104 4.13 11.59 -3.96
N ILE A 105 2.82 11.38 -3.84
CA ILE A 105 1.83 11.79 -4.83
C ILE A 105 0.75 12.62 -4.14
N GLU A 106 0.20 13.60 -4.85
CA GLU A 106 -0.85 14.46 -4.28
C GLU A 106 -2.18 13.73 -4.22
N THR A 107 -2.46 12.91 -5.25
CA THR A 107 -3.68 12.11 -5.32
C THR A 107 -3.34 10.70 -5.79
N ILE A 108 -4.20 9.74 -5.45
CA ILE A 108 -4.03 8.34 -5.86
C ILE A 108 -4.00 8.19 -7.40
N LEU A 109 -4.56 9.15 -8.14
CA LEU A 109 -4.57 9.11 -9.60
C LEU A 109 -3.16 9.14 -10.20
N GLN A 110 -2.18 9.68 -9.47
CA GLN A 110 -0.78 9.74 -9.93
C GLN A 110 -0.02 8.43 -9.73
N LEU A 111 -0.65 7.43 -9.12
CA LEU A 111 0.01 6.15 -8.82
C LEU A 111 0.49 5.44 -10.08
N GLU A 112 -0.24 5.56 -11.18
CA GLU A 112 0.16 4.94 -12.45
C GLU A 112 1.55 5.40 -12.91
N ASP A 113 1.86 6.68 -12.75
CA ASP A 113 3.16 7.25 -13.13
C ASP A 113 4.29 6.68 -12.27
N VAL A 114 4.05 6.52 -10.97
CA VAL A 114 5.02 5.92 -10.06
C VAL A 114 5.30 4.47 -10.44
N LEU A 115 4.25 3.69 -10.71
CA LEU A 115 4.39 2.29 -11.08
C LEU A 115 5.09 2.11 -12.42
N ALA A 116 4.83 2.99 -13.38
CA ALA A 116 5.52 2.97 -14.68
C ALA A 116 7.03 3.19 -14.50
N SER A 117 7.43 4.12 -13.63
CA SER A 117 8.84 4.35 -13.29
C SER A 117 9.50 3.12 -12.69
N LEU A 118 8.77 2.40 -11.82
CA LEU A 118 9.28 1.19 -11.18
C LEU A 118 9.49 0.05 -12.18
N ASP A 119 8.59 -0.13 -13.12
CA ASP A 119 8.72 -1.16 -14.14
C ASP A 119 9.99 -0.94 -14.96
N GLY A 120 10.31 0.29 -15.31
CA GLY A 120 11.55 0.63 -15.98
C GLY A 120 12.78 0.26 -15.14
N GLU A 121 12.76 0.54 -13.84
CA GLU A 121 13.86 0.18 -12.93
C GLU A 121 14.00 -1.34 -12.77
N ARG A 122 12.89 -2.08 -12.65
CA ARG A 122 12.91 -3.54 -12.56
C ARG A 122 13.53 -4.18 -13.80
N GLN A 123 13.18 -3.68 -14.98
CA GLN A 123 13.75 -4.18 -16.22
C GLN A 123 15.25 -3.93 -16.28
N ARG A 124 15.71 -2.77 -15.84
CA ARG A 124 17.14 -2.45 -15.77
C ARG A 124 17.88 -3.35 -14.80
N ARG A 125 17.29 -3.63 -13.64
CA ARG A 125 17.90 -4.51 -12.63
C ARG A 125 18.00 -5.96 -13.10
N ARG A 126 17.05 -6.43 -13.92
CA ARG A 126 17.09 -7.80 -14.46
C ARG A 126 18.17 -7.99 -15.51
N VAL A 127 18.61 -6.94 -16.17
CA VAL A 127 19.65 -6.98 -17.21
C VAL A 127 21.05 -6.94 -16.60
N THR A 128 21.16 -6.52 -15.36
CA THR A 128 22.43 -6.50 -14.63
C THR A 128 22.61 -7.74 -13.79
#